data_07ff60c0d9b321b3b3d8d8ce9e0e7d08
#
_entry.id   07ff60c0d9b321b3b3d8d8ce9e0e7d08
#
_cell.length_a   1.000
_cell.length_b   1.000
_cell.length_c   1.000
_cell.angle_alpha   90.00
_cell.angle_beta   90.00
_cell.angle_gamma   90.00
#
_symmetry.space_group_name_H-M   'P 1'
#
loop_
_entity.id
_entity.type
_entity.pdbx_description
1 polymer ?
#
loop_
_entity_poly.entity_id
_entity_poly.type
_entity_poly.pdbx_seq_one_letter_code
_entity_poly.pdbx_strand_id
1 'polypeptide(L)'
;MKAAKPCLIITALLGLAGCAAGPQVQVSALSGTHYAPTSLVETLSKAPDRPYTVIAKIHAEAPSATPPAQVIAIIEKRAAALGADAVILHNESRSSPAQVQFNPSGGNYQNLSPQVTPIYSGEAIRWSSSRK
;
A
#
# COMPACT_ATOMS: atom_id res chain seq x y z
N MET A 1 -4.61 52.86 -38.29
CA MET A 1 -4.24 52.30 -36.99
C MET A 1 -4.63 50.85 -36.96
N LYS A 2 -3.64 49.93 -37.14
CA LYS A 2 -3.86 48.50 -37.17
C LYS A 2 -3.47 47.91 -35.80
N ALA A 3 -4.46 47.41 -35.07
CA ALA A 3 -4.23 46.67 -33.81
C ALA A 3 -3.70 45.29 -34.11
N ALA A 4 -2.47 45.02 -33.73
CA ALA A 4 -1.88 43.71 -33.78
C ALA A 4 -2.40 42.87 -32.60
N LYS A 5 -3.06 41.75 -32.91
CA LYS A 5 -3.47 40.75 -31.91
C LYS A 5 -2.28 39.87 -31.57
N PRO A 6 -1.89 39.69 -30.31
CA PRO A 6 -0.90 38.72 -29.94
C PRO A 6 -1.51 37.31 -30.00
N CYS A 7 -0.91 36.47 -30.80
CA CYS A 7 -1.21 35.05 -30.90
C CYS A 7 -0.63 34.33 -29.66
N LEU A 8 -1.53 33.92 -28.76
CA LEU A 8 -1.16 33.18 -27.54
C LEU A 8 -0.91 31.72 -27.90
N ILE A 9 0.34 31.36 -28.05
CA ILE A 9 0.75 29.96 -28.25
C ILE A 9 0.70 29.26 -26.88
N ILE A 10 -0.38 28.51 -26.65
CA ILE A 10 -0.48 27.61 -25.51
C ILE A 10 0.29 26.33 -25.84
N THR A 11 1.51 26.26 -25.34
CA THR A 11 2.32 25.03 -25.40
C THR A 11 1.78 24.07 -24.34
N ALA A 12 0.97 23.10 -24.77
CA ALA A 12 0.51 22.01 -23.91
C ALA A 12 1.73 21.09 -23.61
N LEU A 13 2.31 21.20 -22.41
CA LEU A 13 3.21 20.21 -21.87
C LEU A 13 2.39 18.94 -21.54
N LEU A 14 2.42 17.94 -22.42
CA LEU A 14 2.03 16.58 -22.07
C LEU A 14 3.07 16.03 -21.09
N GLY A 15 2.76 16.09 -19.80
CA GLY A 15 3.51 15.36 -18.78
C GLY A 15 3.30 13.86 -19.02
N LEU A 16 4.36 13.14 -19.41
CA LEU A 16 4.40 11.68 -19.32
C LEU A 16 4.34 11.32 -17.84
N ALA A 17 3.13 11.02 -17.35
CA ALA A 17 2.95 10.34 -16.07
C ALA A 17 3.50 8.92 -16.24
N GLY A 18 4.79 8.72 -15.95
CA GLY A 18 5.39 7.40 -15.83
C GLY A 18 4.64 6.64 -14.74
N CYS A 19 3.90 5.60 -15.11
CA CYS A 19 3.35 4.65 -14.16
C CYS A 19 4.51 3.89 -13.51
N ALA A 20 5.11 4.45 -12.48
CA ALA A 20 5.90 3.67 -11.56
C ALA A 20 4.94 2.72 -10.85
N ALA A 21 5.05 1.41 -11.12
CA ALA A 21 4.30 0.38 -10.42
C ALA A 21 4.78 0.33 -8.97
N GLY A 22 4.22 1.18 -8.13
CA GLY A 22 4.46 1.22 -6.69
C GLY A 22 3.49 0.31 -5.94
N PRO A 23 3.66 0.18 -4.61
CA PRO A 23 2.74 -0.56 -3.77
C PRO A 23 1.31 -0.01 -3.91
N GLN A 24 0.36 -0.92 -4.09
CA GLN A 24 -1.07 -0.61 -4.13
C GLN A 24 -1.63 -0.74 -2.72
N VAL A 25 -2.35 0.27 -2.26
CA VAL A 25 -2.94 0.29 -0.92
C VAL A 25 -4.42 0.62 -1.01
N GLN A 26 -5.23 -0.24 -0.41
CA GLN A 26 -6.67 -0.06 -0.30
C GLN A 26 -7.04 0.07 1.18
N VAL A 27 -7.88 1.04 1.50
CA VAL A 27 -8.36 1.30 2.85
C VAL A 27 -9.88 1.24 2.86
N SER A 28 -10.42 0.39 3.71
CA SER A 28 -11.86 0.28 3.97
C SER A 28 -12.14 0.74 5.39
N ALA A 29 -12.66 1.95 5.55
CA ALA A 29 -13.08 2.45 6.84
C ALA A 29 -14.34 1.70 7.32
N LEU A 30 -14.32 1.21 8.55
CA LEU A 30 -15.43 0.50 9.19
C LEU A 30 -16.18 1.39 10.19
N SER A 31 -15.57 2.51 10.57
CA SER A 31 -16.15 3.50 11.46
C SER A 31 -16.39 4.80 10.71
N GLY A 32 -17.54 5.41 10.90
CA GLY A 32 -17.82 6.77 10.44
C GLY A 32 -17.16 7.86 11.30
N THR A 33 -16.53 7.47 12.40
CA THR A 33 -15.85 8.40 13.31
C THR A 33 -14.44 8.68 12.80
N HIS A 34 -14.12 9.97 12.67
CA HIS A 34 -12.76 10.41 12.38
C HIS A 34 -11.98 10.61 13.68
N TYR A 35 -10.82 9.96 13.75
CA TYR A 35 -9.91 10.11 14.88
C TYR A 35 -8.72 10.97 14.48
N ALA A 36 -8.14 11.68 15.45
CA ALA A 36 -6.89 12.39 15.23
C ALA A 36 -5.76 11.40 14.91
N PRO A 37 -4.87 11.71 13.95
CA PRO A 37 -3.74 10.86 13.65
C PRO A 37 -2.88 10.57 14.88
N THR A 38 -2.36 9.35 14.96
CA THR A 38 -1.42 8.93 16.01
C THR A 38 0.01 8.99 15.49
N SER A 39 0.96 9.21 16.38
CA SER A 39 2.39 9.24 16.03
C SER A 39 3.05 7.87 16.08
N LEU A 40 2.45 6.94 16.80
CA LEU A 40 2.97 5.58 16.97
C LEU A 40 1.81 4.58 16.86
N VAL A 41 2.04 3.52 16.08
CA VAL A 41 1.12 2.40 15.91
C VAL A 41 1.86 1.13 16.30
N GLU A 42 1.28 0.37 17.23
CA GLU A 42 1.81 -0.94 17.60
C GLU A 42 1.44 -1.98 16.53
N THR A 43 2.41 -2.80 16.12
CA THR A 43 2.19 -3.86 15.15
C THR A 43 2.02 -5.20 15.85
N LEU A 44 0.88 -5.83 15.63
CA LEU A 44 0.50 -7.09 16.26
C LEU A 44 0.39 -8.19 15.20
N SER A 45 0.88 -9.39 15.51
CA SER A 45 0.74 -10.56 14.63
C SER A 45 -0.51 -11.40 14.92
N LYS A 46 -1.23 -11.10 15.99
CA LYS A 46 -2.47 -11.76 16.40
C LYS A 46 -3.37 -10.80 17.16
N ALA A 47 -4.65 -11.15 17.23
CA ALA A 47 -5.61 -10.40 18.02
C ALA A 47 -5.18 -10.35 19.51
N PRO A 48 -5.18 -9.16 20.12
CA PRO A 48 -4.84 -9.01 21.54
C PRO A 48 -5.99 -9.45 22.44
N ASP A 49 -5.68 -9.84 23.67
CA ASP A 49 -6.67 -10.18 24.68
C ASP A 49 -7.36 -8.95 25.28
N ARG A 50 -6.78 -7.77 25.07
CA ARG A 50 -7.31 -6.49 25.51
C ARG A 50 -8.47 -6.04 24.62
N PRO A 51 -9.58 -5.49 25.18
CA PRO A 51 -10.68 -4.99 24.37
C PRO A 51 -10.27 -3.91 23.38
N TYR A 52 -10.72 -4.03 22.16
CA TYR A 52 -10.44 -3.09 21.08
C TYR A 52 -11.61 -2.95 20.12
N THR A 53 -11.55 -1.91 19.29
CA THR A 53 -12.49 -1.68 18.19
C THR A 53 -11.72 -1.59 16.89
N VAL A 54 -12.14 -2.33 15.88
CA VAL A 54 -11.59 -2.21 14.52
C VAL A 54 -12.18 -0.99 13.86
N ILE A 55 -11.34 -0.05 13.45
CA ILE A 55 -11.75 1.20 12.81
C ILE A 55 -11.60 1.18 11.29
N ALA A 56 -10.68 0.39 10.76
CA ALA A 56 -10.49 0.22 9.33
C ALA A 56 -9.77 -1.09 9.01
N LYS A 57 -9.96 -1.55 7.77
CA LYS A 57 -9.15 -2.61 7.16
C LYS A 57 -8.27 -1.99 6.08
N ILE A 58 -6.99 -2.37 6.07
CA ILE A 58 -5.99 -1.88 5.14
C ILE A 58 -5.43 -3.09 4.40
N HIS A 59 -5.48 -3.07 3.08
CA HIS A 59 -4.85 -4.10 2.25
C HIS A 59 -3.74 -3.45 1.43
N ALA A 60 -2.56 -4.06 1.42
CA ALA A 60 -1.42 -3.58 0.67
C ALA A 60 -0.74 -4.72 -0.10
N GLU A 61 -0.53 -4.48 -1.38
CA GLU A 61 0.17 -5.38 -2.29
C GLU A 61 1.29 -4.60 -2.99
N ALA A 62 2.44 -5.20 -3.14
CA ALA A 62 3.56 -4.59 -3.83
C ALA A 62 4.12 -5.53 -4.90
N PRO A 63 4.83 -5.00 -5.92
CA PRO A 63 5.50 -5.80 -6.92
C PRO A 63 6.43 -6.84 -6.28
N SER A 64 6.60 -7.98 -6.98
CA SER A 64 7.53 -9.03 -6.57
C SER A 64 8.92 -8.45 -6.30
N ALA A 65 9.62 -9.02 -5.34
CA ALA A 65 10.92 -8.57 -4.84
C ALA A 65 10.91 -7.27 -4.02
N THR A 66 9.75 -6.65 -3.77
CA THR A 66 9.65 -5.55 -2.80
C THR A 66 9.89 -6.11 -1.39
N PRO A 67 10.74 -5.49 -0.57
CA PRO A 67 10.94 -5.91 0.81
C PRO A 67 9.64 -5.85 1.61
N PRO A 68 9.27 -6.93 2.33
CA PRO A 68 8.06 -6.95 3.16
C PRO A 68 7.95 -5.79 4.14
N ALA A 69 9.08 -5.36 4.71
CA ALA A 69 9.13 -4.23 5.64
C ALA A 69 8.59 -2.93 5.05
N GLN A 70 8.77 -2.70 3.73
CA GLN A 70 8.23 -1.51 3.06
C GLN A 70 6.70 -1.55 2.99
N VAL A 71 6.13 -2.73 2.72
CA VAL A 71 4.67 -2.90 2.65
C VAL A 71 4.05 -2.74 4.04
N ILE A 72 4.68 -3.30 5.05
CA ILE A 72 4.26 -3.17 6.46
C ILE A 72 4.30 -1.70 6.89
N ALA A 73 5.40 -0.99 6.61
CA ALA A 73 5.53 0.43 6.95
C ALA A 73 4.44 1.32 6.31
N ILE A 74 3.99 0.96 5.11
CA ILE A 74 2.88 1.66 4.45
C ILE A 74 1.56 1.43 5.20
N ILE A 75 1.30 0.20 5.64
CA ILE A 75 0.11 -0.15 6.43
C ILE A 75 0.14 0.62 7.76
N GLU A 76 1.26 0.61 8.47
CA GLU A 76 1.45 1.34 9.73
C GLU A 76 1.20 2.85 9.55
N LYS A 77 1.77 3.44 8.51
CA LYS A 77 1.57 4.86 8.19
C LYS A 77 0.09 5.18 7.91
N ARG A 78 -0.61 4.30 7.19
CA ARG A 78 -2.05 4.46 6.93
C ARG A 78 -2.87 4.31 8.20
N ALA A 79 -2.57 3.32 9.03
CA ALA A 79 -3.22 3.13 10.32
C ALA A 79 -3.02 4.33 11.24
N ALA A 80 -1.81 4.88 11.31
CA ALA A 80 -1.51 6.09 12.07
C ALA A 80 -2.33 7.29 11.59
N ALA A 81 -2.43 7.50 10.28
CA ALA A 81 -3.23 8.58 9.70
C ALA A 81 -4.72 8.45 10.02
N LEU A 82 -5.23 7.23 10.22
CA LEU A 82 -6.60 6.96 10.63
C LEU A 82 -6.83 7.08 12.15
N GLY A 83 -5.76 7.33 12.91
CA GLY A 83 -5.82 7.45 14.36
C GLY A 83 -5.88 6.11 15.08
N ALA A 84 -5.34 5.04 14.50
CA ALA A 84 -5.23 3.75 15.14
C ALA A 84 -4.17 3.76 16.25
N ASP A 85 -4.40 2.95 17.28
CA ASP A 85 -3.43 2.70 18.34
C ASP A 85 -2.54 1.50 17.99
N ALA A 86 -3.10 0.53 17.27
CA ALA A 86 -2.37 -0.64 16.80
C ALA A 86 -2.93 -1.15 15.47
N VAL A 87 -2.15 -2.01 14.80
CA VAL A 87 -2.57 -2.73 13.61
C VAL A 87 -2.29 -4.22 13.78
N ILE A 88 -3.29 -5.06 13.51
CA ILE A 88 -3.13 -6.51 13.48
C ILE A 88 -2.80 -6.91 12.06
N LEU A 89 -1.60 -7.44 11.82
CA LEU A 89 -1.10 -7.80 10.51
C LEU A 89 -1.36 -9.27 10.18
N HIS A 90 -1.82 -9.50 8.96
CA HIS A 90 -1.93 -10.81 8.34
C HIS A 90 -1.06 -10.86 7.08
N ASN A 91 -0.21 -11.86 6.99
CA ASN A 91 0.64 -12.08 5.83
C ASN A 91 -0.11 -12.96 4.82
N GLU A 92 -0.42 -12.40 3.66
CA GLU A 92 -1.11 -13.07 2.54
C GLU A 92 -0.19 -13.21 1.32
N SER A 93 1.12 -13.03 1.50
CA SER A 93 2.11 -13.05 0.42
C SER A 93 2.06 -14.35 -0.37
N ARG A 94 2.27 -14.22 -1.69
CA ARG A 94 2.26 -15.34 -2.62
C ARG A 94 3.64 -15.59 -3.16
N SER A 95 4.06 -16.86 -3.17
CA SER A 95 5.29 -17.27 -3.82
C SER A 95 4.98 -17.88 -5.19
N SER A 96 5.74 -17.46 -6.21
CA SER A 96 5.75 -18.07 -7.53
C SER A 96 6.99 -18.97 -7.63
N PRO A 97 6.83 -20.23 -8.07
CA PRO A 97 7.98 -21.13 -8.25
C PRO A 97 8.92 -20.64 -9.35
N ALA A 98 10.13 -21.18 -9.38
CA ALA A 98 11.02 -20.98 -10.51
C ALA A 98 10.34 -21.44 -11.81
N GLN A 99 10.48 -20.63 -12.86
CA GLN A 99 9.91 -20.90 -14.17
C GLN A 99 11.00 -20.87 -15.24
N VAL A 100 10.79 -21.66 -16.29
CA VAL A 100 11.62 -21.61 -17.49
C VAL A 100 10.81 -20.90 -18.59
N GLN A 101 11.32 -19.78 -19.05
CA GLN A 101 10.67 -19.00 -20.11
C GLN A 101 11.52 -19.04 -21.37
N PHE A 102 10.87 -19.29 -22.51
CA PHE A 102 11.53 -19.16 -23.81
C PHE A 102 11.64 -17.69 -24.22
N ASN A 103 12.84 -17.28 -24.55
CA ASN A 103 13.12 -15.95 -25.11
C ASN A 103 13.13 -16.02 -26.64
N PRO A 104 12.08 -15.55 -27.32
CA PRO A 104 12.00 -15.64 -28.77
C PRO A 104 13.02 -14.73 -29.50
N SER A 105 13.45 -13.64 -28.85
CA SER A 105 14.43 -12.72 -29.41
C SER A 105 15.87 -13.29 -29.39
N GLY A 106 16.17 -14.16 -28.43
CA GLY A 106 17.49 -14.78 -28.29
C GLY A 106 17.53 -16.26 -28.65
N GLY A 107 16.38 -16.89 -28.89
CA GLY A 107 16.27 -18.32 -29.21
C GLY A 107 16.74 -19.26 -28.08
N ASN A 108 16.75 -18.76 -26.83
CA ASN A 108 17.21 -19.53 -25.67
C ASN A 108 16.15 -19.58 -24.56
N TYR A 109 16.33 -20.52 -23.65
CA TYR A 109 15.53 -20.60 -22.44
C TYR A 109 16.17 -19.84 -21.30
N GLN A 110 15.38 -19.06 -20.59
CA GLN A 110 15.79 -18.32 -19.40
C GLN A 110 15.13 -18.93 -18.15
N ASN A 111 15.93 -19.12 -17.12
CA ASN A 111 15.44 -19.54 -15.82
C ASN A 111 15.04 -18.30 -15.01
N LEU A 112 13.77 -18.19 -14.68
CA LEU A 112 13.27 -17.18 -13.76
C LEU A 112 13.35 -17.71 -12.34
N SER A 113 14.02 -16.97 -11.47
CA SER A 113 14.11 -17.32 -10.05
C SER A 113 12.73 -17.29 -9.38
N PRO A 114 12.52 -18.06 -8.32
CA PRO A 114 11.32 -17.94 -7.50
C PRO A 114 11.14 -16.50 -7.03
N GLN A 115 9.91 -16.02 -7.06
CA GLN A 115 9.60 -14.65 -6.63
C GLN A 115 8.52 -14.71 -5.55
N VAL A 116 8.59 -13.75 -4.62
CA VAL A 116 7.56 -13.54 -3.62
C VAL A 116 6.92 -12.18 -3.87
N THR A 117 5.61 -12.20 -4.06
CA THR A 117 4.79 -10.99 -4.10
C THR A 117 4.30 -10.71 -2.69
N PRO A 118 4.78 -9.64 -2.04
CA PRO A 118 4.36 -9.34 -0.69
C PRO A 118 2.95 -8.74 -0.69
N ILE A 119 2.06 -9.42 0.02
CA ILE A 119 0.66 -9.03 0.22
C ILE A 119 0.39 -9.09 1.71
N TYR A 120 -0.09 -7.99 2.27
CA TYR A 120 -0.43 -7.88 3.67
C TYR A 120 -1.78 -7.24 3.86
N SER A 121 -2.56 -7.73 4.80
CA SER A 121 -3.73 -7.04 5.29
C SER A 121 -3.53 -6.65 6.76
N GLY A 122 -4.06 -5.49 7.13
CA GLY A 122 -3.98 -4.96 8.47
C GLY A 122 -5.36 -4.54 8.96
N GLU A 123 -5.71 -4.92 10.18
CA GLU A 123 -6.86 -4.37 10.89
C GLU A 123 -6.38 -3.24 11.79
N ALA A 124 -6.69 -2.00 11.43
CA ALA A 124 -6.41 -0.83 12.25
C ALA A 124 -7.36 -0.82 13.44
N ILE A 125 -6.83 -0.82 14.65
CA ILE A 125 -7.62 -0.93 15.87
C ILE A 125 -7.37 0.24 16.82
N ARG A 126 -8.37 0.54 17.63
CA ARG A 126 -8.25 1.41 18.80
C ARG A 126 -8.57 0.62 20.06
N TRP A 127 -7.78 0.90 21.10
CA TRP A 127 -8.06 0.34 22.40
C TRP A 127 -9.38 0.89 22.94
N SER A 128 -10.25 0.00 23.34
CA SER A 128 -11.45 0.41 24.08
C SER A 128 -11.01 0.87 25.46
N SER A 129 -11.30 2.13 25.81
CA SER A 129 -11.09 2.59 27.19
C SER A 129 -11.98 1.76 28.10
N SER A 130 -11.37 1.02 29.02
CA SER A 130 -12.13 0.41 30.12
C SER A 130 -12.77 1.54 30.90
N ARG A 131 -14.06 1.75 30.68
CA ARG A 131 -14.83 2.63 31.55
C ARG A 131 -14.91 1.91 32.90
N LYS A 132 -14.08 2.38 33.88
CA LYS A 132 -14.22 2.00 35.26
C LYS A 132 -15.55 2.49 35.81
#